data_6e80fa7f2580fa58b6543829919d4462
#
_entry.id   6e80fa7f2580fa58b6543829919d4462
#
_cell.length_a   1.000
_cell.length_b   1.000
_cell.length_c   1.000
_cell.angle_alpha   90.00
_cell.angle_beta   90.00
_cell.angle_gamma   90.00
#
_symmetry.space_group_name_H-M   'P 1'
#
loop_
_entity.id
_entity.type
_entity.pdbx_description
1 polymer ?
#
loop_
_entity_poly.entity_id
_entity_poly.type
_entity_poly.pdbx_seq_one_letter_code
_entity_poly.pdbx_strand_id
1 'polypeptide(L)'
;RGARWQVQPDSIAAIKQTGVFQKLSLNNILGKIEGKNPSEIVIVGAHYDHLGIDPMLDGDQIYNGADDNASGVSAVLQIARAFLATGQQPERTVIFAFWDGEEKGLLGSKAFVQSFPEIKNVKGYLNFDMIGRNNNEAKPAHVVYFYTEAHPAFGDWLKNDIKKYNLNLAPDYRPWDNPVGGSDNGSFAKIGIPIIWYHTDGHPDYHQPSDHADRINWDKVVNITKASFLNMWYMANEKDF
;
A
#
# COMPACT_ATOMS: atom_id res chain seq x y z
N ARG A 1 -13.09 -14.52 10.50
CA ARG A 1 -14.21 -13.57 10.22
C ARG A 1 -13.85 -12.32 10.99
N GLY A 2 -13.25 -11.34 10.31
CA GLY A 2 -12.89 -10.07 10.90
C GLY A 2 -14.10 -9.38 11.50
N ALA A 3 -13.99 -8.96 12.74
CA ALA A 3 -15.01 -8.13 13.38
C ALA A 3 -15.02 -6.78 12.68
N ARG A 4 -15.86 -6.62 11.66
CA ARG A 4 -16.23 -5.28 11.21
C ARG A 4 -16.88 -4.60 12.40
N TRP A 5 -16.33 -3.49 12.84
CA TRP A 5 -16.98 -2.58 13.76
C TRP A 5 -18.33 -2.15 13.15
N GLN A 6 -19.38 -2.88 13.48
CA GLN A 6 -20.74 -2.43 13.25
C GLN A 6 -21.13 -1.63 14.49
N VAL A 7 -21.00 -0.32 14.42
CA VAL A 7 -21.62 0.53 15.41
C VAL A 7 -23.10 0.21 15.40
N GLN A 8 -23.62 -0.31 16.50
CA GLN A 8 -25.03 -0.67 16.61
C GLN A 8 -25.87 0.58 16.37
N PRO A 9 -27.02 0.49 15.66
CA PRO A 9 -27.88 1.65 15.38
C PRO A 9 -28.23 2.46 16.63
N ASP A 10 -28.41 1.77 17.76
CA ASP A 10 -28.72 2.40 19.05
C ASP A 10 -27.55 3.22 19.60
N SER A 11 -26.31 2.78 19.35
CA SER A 11 -25.09 3.52 19.71
C SER A 11 -24.95 4.79 18.87
N ILE A 12 -25.32 4.75 17.59
CA ILE A 12 -25.32 5.93 16.72
C ILE A 12 -26.36 6.95 17.21
N ALA A 13 -27.55 6.49 17.64
CA ALA A 13 -28.59 7.35 18.18
C ALA A 13 -28.16 8.00 19.51
N ALA A 14 -27.53 7.23 20.40
CA ALA A 14 -26.99 7.72 21.66
C ALA A 14 -25.85 8.75 21.44
N ILE A 15 -24.93 8.49 20.51
CA ILE A 15 -23.86 9.43 20.16
C ILE A 15 -24.42 10.71 19.56
N LYS A 16 -25.45 10.64 18.71
CA LYS A 16 -26.15 11.84 18.17
C LYS A 16 -26.81 12.65 19.25
N GLN A 17 -27.40 12.02 20.27
CA GLN A 17 -28.02 12.71 21.39
C GLN A 17 -27.03 13.41 22.33
N THR A 18 -25.83 12.84 22.49
CA THR A 18 -24.79 13.43 23.36
C THR A 18 -24.00 14.54 22.69
N GLY A 19 -24.14 14.71 21.36
CA GLY A 19 -23.44 15.78 20.62
C GLY A 19 -21.91 15.59 20.56
N VAL A 20 -21.36 14.43 20.97
CA VAL A 20 -19.94 14.16 20.99
C VAL A 20 -19.52 13.57 19.65
N PHE A 21 -19.59 14.36 18.58
CA PHE A 21 -18.87 14.07 17.36
C PHE A 21 -17.49 14.71 17.44
N GLN A 22 -16.47 13.93 17.70
CA GLN A 22 -15.09 14.39 17.47
C GLN A 22 -14.87 14.48 15.97
N LYS A 23 -14.55 15.69 15.49
CA LYS A 23 -14.08 15.88 14.12
C LYS A 23 -12.68 15.29 14.01
N LEU A 24 -12.54 14.19 13.31
CA LEU A 24 -11.23 13.65 12.97
C LEU A 24 -10.62 14.51 11.85
N SER A 25 -9.39 14.96 12.04
CA SER A 25 -8.59 15.58 10.99
C SER A 25 -7.63 14.51 10.48
N LEU A 26 -7.80 14.10 9.22
CA LEU A 26 -6.94 13.13 8.56
C LEU A 26 -5.95 13.87 7.66
N ASN A 27 -4.70 13.39 7.60
CA ASN A 27 -3.63 14.03 6.86
C ASN A 27 -2.82 13.02 6.06
N ASN A 28 -2.90 13.06 4.74
CA ASN A 28 -1.93 12.33 3.92
C ASN A 28 -0.56 13.00 4.02
N ILE A 29 0.50 12.19 4.06
CA ILE A 29 1.88 12.66 4.05
C ILE A 29 2.46 12.34 2.68
N LEU A 30 3.00 13.35 1.99
CA LEU A 30 3.54 13.19 0.64
C LEU A 30 4.98 13.68 0.58
N GLY A 31 5.85 12.83 0.01
CA GLY A 31 7.20 13.21 -0.42
C GLY A 31 7.27 13.21 -1.94
N LYS A 32 8.12 14.07 -2.53
CA LYS A 32 8.25 14.18 -3.98
C LYS A 32 9.70 14.24 -4.42
N ILE A 33 10.05 13.50 -5.47
CA ILE A 33 11.25 13.72 -6.27
C ILE A 33 10.78 14.19 -7.64
N GLU A 34 11.16 15.41 -8.02
CA GLU A 34 10.75 16.02 -9.28
C GLU A 34 11.47 15.36 -10.46
N GLY A 35 10.72 14.95 -11.47
CA GLY A 35 11.22 14.37 -12.71
C GLY A 35 11.68 15.42 -13.70
N LYS A 36 12.39 14.99 -14.76
CA LYS A 36 12.74 15.86 -15.91
C LYS A 36 11.48 16.31 -16.66
N ASN A 37 10.46 15.44 -16.72
CA ASN A 37 9.13 15.76 -17.22
C ASN A 37 8.14 15.86 -16.04
N PRO A 38 7.94 17.04 -15.44
CA PRO A 38 7.07 17.20 -14.28
C PRO A 38 5.58 17.03 -14.61
N SER A 39 5.20 17.01 -15.88
CA SER A 39 3.81 16.79 -16.32
C SER A 39 3.42 15.30 -16.29
N GLU A 40 4.32 14.38 -16.00
CA GLU A 40 4.03 12.96 -15.80
C GLU A 40 4.45 12.55 -14.39
N ILE A 41 3.56 11.80 -13.73
CA ILE A 41 3.70 11.45 -12.32
C ILE A 41 3.51 9.95 -12.15
N VAL A 42 4.32 9.33 -11.31
CA VAL A 42 4.08 7.98 -10.79
C VAL A 42 4.08 8.02 -9.26
N ILE A 43 3.27 7.18 -8.64
CA ILE A 43 3.06 7.22 -7.19
C ILE A 43 3.32 5.84 -6.60
N VAL A 44 3.99 5.80 -5.46
CA VAL A 44 4.06 4.62 -4.60
C VAL A 44 3.52 4.97 -3.22
N GLY A 45 2.69 4.10 -2.65
CA GLY A 45 2.05 4.42 -1.37
C GLY A 45 1.71 3.21 -0.51
N ALA A 46 1.46 3.53 0.75
CA ALA A 46 0.94 2.64 1.78
C ALA A 46 0.15 3.47 2.78
N HIS A 47 -0.88 2.92 3.41
CA HIS A 47 -1.52 3.61 4.51
C HIS A 47 -0.68 3.53 5.78
N TYR A 48 -0.80 4.52 6.66
CA TYR A 48 -0.03 4.57 7.90
C TYR A 48 -0.92 4.61 9.16
N ASP A 49 -2.22 4.73 8.97
CA ASP A 49 -3.19 4.55 10.05
C ASP A 49 -3.42 3.07 10.35
N HIS A 50 -3.88 2.79 11.57
CA HIS A 50 -4.35 1.47 11.97
C HIS A 50 -5.46 1.61 13.02
N LEU A 51 -5.89 0.52 13.64
CA LEU A 51 -7.08 0.48 14.49
C LEU A 51 -6.93 1.24 15.82
N GLY A 52 -5.70 1.46 16.28
CA GLY A 52 -5.42 2.25 17.48
C GLY A 52 -5.42 1.44 18.77
N ILE A 53 -6.16 1.89 19.79
CA ILE A 53 -6.19 1.28 21.13
C ILE A 53 -7.62 0.91 21.48
N ASP A 54 -7.84 -0.32 21.96
CA ASP A 54 -9.11 -0.75 22.53
C ASP A 54 -8.94 -1.03 24.04
N PRO A 55 -9.37 -0.10 24.91
CA PRO A 55 -9.23 -0.25 26.36
C PRO A 55 -10.14 -1.33 26.98
N MET A 56 -11.00 -1.96 26.17
CA MET A 56 -11.91 -3.02 26.62
C MET A 56 -11.28 -4.41 26.49
N LEU A 57 -10.10 -4.50 25.85
CA LEU A 57 -9.38 -5.77 25.73
C LEU A 57 -8.59 -6.09 27.02
N ASP A 58 -8.56 -7.37 27.39
CA ASP A 58 -7.65 -7.87 28.40
C ASP A 58 -6.26 -8.09 27.79
N GLY A 59 -5.20 -7.69 28.51
CA GLY A 59 -3.81 -7.84 28.07
C GLY A 59 -3.35 -6.74 27.12
N ASP A 60 -2.91 -7.09 25.91
CA ASP A 60 -2.47 -6.12 24.92
C ASP A 60 -3.67 -5.41 24.30
N GLN A 61 -3.73 -4.11 24.50
CA GLN A 61 -4.82 -3.24 24.04
C GLN A 61 -4.45 -2.43 22.81
N ILE A 62 -3.21 -2.55 22.34
CA ILE A 62 -2.70 -1.76 21.21
C ILE A 62 -2.73 -2.63 19.95
N TYR A 63 -3.44 -2.16 18.95
CA TYR A 63 -3.35 -2.75 17.59
C TYR A 63 -2.07 -2.23 16.95
N ASN A 64 -1.01 -3.04 16.99
CA ASN A 64 0.34 -2.61 16.63
C ASN A 64 0.52 -2.40 15.12
N GLY A 65 -0.19 -3.18 14.28
CA GLY A 65 -0.18 -2.98 12.83
C GLY A 65 1.19 -3.14 12.19
N ALA A 66 1.98 -4.13 12.64
CA ALA A 66 3.34 -4.30 12.13
C ALA A 66 3.35 -4.75 10.67
N ASP A 67 2.44 -5.66 10.29
CA ASP A 67 2.21 -6.02 8.90
C ASP A 67 1.19 -5.09 8.25
N ASP A 68 0.14 -4.76 8.96
CA ASP A 68 -0.95 -3.90 8.51
C ASP A 68 -0.89 -2.51 9.18
N ASN A 69 -0.18 -1.48 8.65
CA ASN A 69 0.59 -1.57 7.42
C ASN A 69 1.98 -0.90 7.58
N ALA A 70 2.63 -1.06 8.76
CA ALA A 70 3.98 -0.54 8.95
C ALA A 70 4.99 -1.22 8.01
N SER A 71 4.73 -2.47 7.58
CA SER A 71 5.53 -3.18 6.60
C SER A 71 5.56 -2.42 5.27
N GLY A 72 4.39 -2.01 4.75
CA GLY A 72 4.26 -1.20 3.54
C GLY A 72 4.87 0.19 3.69
N VAL A 73 4.62 0.88 4.80
CA VAL A 73 5.22 2.20 5.11
C VAL A 73 6.74 2.12 5.06
N SER A 74 7.34 1.07 5.65
CA SER A 74 8.79 0.90 5.65
C SER A 74 9.33 0.69 4.24
N ALA A 75 8.63 -0.04 3.38
CA ALA A 75 9.00 -0.25 1.98
C ALA A 75 9.00 1.07 1.20
N VAL A 76 7.95 1.90 1.33
CA VAL A 76 7.87 3.23 0.67
C VAL A 76 9.05 4.11 1.09
N LEU A 77 9.40 4.14 2.39
CA LEU A 77 10.55 4.90 2.88
C LEU A 77 11.88 4.39 2.30
N GLN A 78 12.07 3.07 2.20
CA GLN A 78 13.30 2.51 1.63
C GLN A 78 13.39 2.76 0.12
N ILE A 79 12.28 2.73 -0.61
CA ILE A 79 12.24 3.06 -2.03
C ILE A 79 12.61 4.54 -2.22
N ALA A 80 12.08 5.46 -1.40
CA ALA A 80 12.45 6.87 -1.46
C ALA A 80 13.97 7.07 -1.23
N ARG A 81 14.53 6.40 -0.23
CA ARG A 81 15.98 6.42 0.03
C ARG A 81 16.79 5.87 -1.14
N ALA A 82 16.32 4.77 -1.77
CA ALA A 82 16.99 4.18 -2.90
C ALA A 82 17.01 5.12 -4.12
N PHE A 83 15.89 5.78 -4.43
CA PHE A 83 15.84 6.82 -5.48
C PHE A 83 16.86 7.94 -5.21
N LEU A 84 16.89 8.47 -3.99
CA LEU A 84 17.86 9.50 -3.60
C LEU A 84 19.31 8.99 -3.72
N ALA A 85 19.57 7.75 -3.35
CA ALA A 85 20.92 7.16 -3.40
C ALA A 85 21.43 6.95 -4.83
N THR A 86 20.57 6.85 -5.84
CA THR A 86 21.00 6.78 -7.25
C THR A 86 21.69 8.06 -7.72
N GLY A 87 21.39 9.21 -7.10
CA GLY A 87 21.82 10.53 -7.55
C GLY A 87 21.26 10.93 -8.92
N GLN A 88 20.34 10.16 -9.49
CA GLN A 88 19.77 10.41 -10.81
C GLN A 88 18.38 11.04 -10.67
N GLN A 89 18.12 12.05 -11.50
CA GLN A 89 16.80 12.60 -11.64
C GLN A 89 15.95 11.66 -12.54
N PRO A 90 14.79 11.16 -12.08
CA PRO A 90 13.93 10.31 -12.90
C PRO A 90 13.32 11.09 -14.07
N GLU A 91 12.82 10.41 -15.09
CA GLU A 91 12.11 11.05 -16.20
C GLU A 91 10.76 11.61 -15.73
N ARG A 92 9.98 10.83 -14.95
CA ARG A 92 8.71 11.26 -14.35
C ARG A 92 8.88 11.66 -12.90
N THR A 93 8.06 12.57 -12.43
CA THR A 93 7.96 12.90 -11.00
C THR A 93 7.50 11.67 -10.22
N VAL A 94 8.21 11.36 -9.13
CA VAL A 94 7.86 10.25 -8.22
C VAL A 94 7.28 10.83 -6.93
N ILE A 95 6.07 10.42 -6.57
CA ILE A 95 5.43 10.76 -5.30
C ILE A 95 5.46 9.53 -4.39
N PHE A 96 5.92 9.72 -3.16
CA PHE A 96 5.88 8.76 -2.06
C PHE A 96 4.75 9.18 -1.14
N ALA A 97 3.73 8.34 -1.02
CA ALA A 97 2.50 8.69 -0.33
C ALA A 97 2.25 7.79 0.88
N PHE A 98 1.85 8.42 1.98
CA PHE A 98 1.39 7.73 3.18
C PHE A 98 -0.04 8.17 3.42
N TRP A 99 -0.98 7.23 3.24
CA TRP A 99 -2.40 7.51 3.30
C TRP A 99 -2.92 7.40 4.72
N ASP A 100 -3.84 8.29 5.09
CA ASP A 100 -4.52 8.29 6.37
C ASP A 100 -5.97 7.82 6.20
N GLY A 101 -6.49 7.12 7.19
CA GLY A 101 -7.88 6.69 7.22
C GLY A 101 -8.23 5.61 6.19
N GLU A 102 -7.28 4.73 5.85
CA GLU A 102 -7.54 3.53 5.04
C GLU A 102 -8.54 2.64 5.74
N GLU A 103 -8.30 2.36 7.03
CA GLU A 103 -9.11 1.52 7.92
C GLU A 103 -10.55 2.06 8.14
N LYS A 104 -10.78 3.30 7.78
CA LYS A 104 -12.10 3.96 7.81
C LYS A 104 -12.75 4.02 6.42
N GLY A 105 -12.21 3.28 5.46
CA GLY A 105 -12.75 3.13 4.11
C GLY A 105 -12.01 3.97 3.07
N LEU A 106 -10.68 3.92 3.06
CA LEU A 106 -9.81 4.53 2.06
C LEU A 106 -9.95 6.07 2.00
N LEU A 107 -10.14 6.73 3.14
CA LEU A 107 -10.52 8.15 3.15
C LEU A 107 -9.42 9.03 2.57
N GLY A 108 -8.15 8.77 2.91
CA GLY A 108 -7.02 9.55 2.46
C GLY A 108 -6.76 9.42 0.96
N SER A 109 -6.67 8.20 0.44
CA SER A 109 -6.46 7.98 -0.99
C SER A 109 -7.63 8.47 -1.85
N LYS A 110 -8.88 8.29 -1.38
CA LYS A 110 -10.07 8.85 -2.04
C LYS A 110 -10.04 10.38 -2.09
N ALA A 111 -9.72 11.03 -0.97
CA ALA A 111 -9.59 12.48 -0.93
C ALA A 111 -8.50 12.98 -1.87
N PHE A 112 -7.35 12.30 -1.91
CA PHE A 112 -6.25 12.62 -2.82
C PHE A 112 -6.70 12.53 -4.28
N VAL A 113 -7.27 11.41 -4.69
CA VAL A 113 -7.74 11.20 -6.08
C VAL A 113 -8.79 12.23 -6.50
N GLN A 114 -9.65 12.66 -5.57
CA GLN A 114 -10.70 13.64 -5.84
C GLN A 114 -10.18 15.09 -5.91
N SER A 115 -9.12 15.42 -5.19
CA SER A 115 -8.70 16.81 -5.00
C SER A 115 -7.33 17.15 -5.57
N PHE A 116 -6.50 16.16 -5.93
CA PHE A 116 -5.17 16.41 -6.48
C PHE A 116 -5.26 17.04 -7.87
N PRO A 117 -4.79 18.29 -8.07
CA PRO A 117 -5.01 19.02 -9.32
C PRO A 117 -4.40 18.33 -10.54
N GLU A 118 -3.30 17.61 -10.33
CA GLU A 118 -2.54 16.94 -11.38
C GLU A 118 -2.89 15.46 -11.53
N ILE A 119 -4.02 14.99 -11.00
CA ILE A 119 -4.41 13.57 -11.01
C ILE A 119 -4.41 12.96 -12.42
N LYS A 120 -4.73 13.74 -13.43
CA LYS A 120 -4.72 13.31 -14.85
C LYS A 120 -3.32 13.06 -15.41
N ASN A 121 -2.31 13.55 -14.73
CA ASN A 121 -0.90 13.36 -15.07
C ASN A 121 -0.31 12.07 -14.44
N VAL A 122 -1.05 11.43 -13.55
CA VAL A 122 -0.61 10.19 -12.92
C VAL A 122 -0.70 9.04 -13.89
N LYS A 123 0.45 8.42 -14.17
CA LYS A 123 0.61 7.32 -15.13
C LYS A 123 0.52 5.94 -14.52
N GLY A 124 0.80 5.81 -13.22
CA GLY A 124 0.74 4.54 -12.51
C GLY A 124 0.84 4.71 -11.00
N TYR A 125 0.28 3.76 -10.28
CA TYR A 125 0.29 3.71 -8.82
C TYR A 125 0.73 2.32 -8.34
N LEU A 126 1.71 2.28 -7.43
CA LEU A 126 2.14 1.07 -6.74
C LEU A 126 1.68 1.13 -5.28
N ASN A 127 0.92 0.14 -4.85
CA ASN A 127 0.40 0.00 -3.51
C ASN A 127 1.12 -1.08 -2.70
N PHE A 128 1.32 -0.80 -1.43
CA PHE A 128 1.66 -1.82 -0.44
C PHE A 128 0.56 -1.90 0.61
N ASP A 129 0.19 -3.14 0.93
CA ASP A 129 -0.70 -3.42 2.04
C ASP A 129 -0.46 -4.85 2.50
N MET A 130 0.12 -4.99 3.71
CA MET A 130 0.48 -6.26 4.33
C MET A 130 1.48 -7.06 3.48
N ILE A 131 2.77 -6.74 3.59
CA ILE A 131 3.83 -7.38 2.80
C ILE A 131 4.84 -8.18 3.65
N GLY A 132 4.64 -8.29 4.95
CA GLY A 132 5.63 -8.86 5.87
C GLY A 132 5.26 -10.21 6.47
N ARG A 133 4.05 -10.73 6.32
CA ARG A 133 3.67 -11.99 6.95
C ARG A 133 3.57 -13.15 5.96
N ASN A 134 3.61 -14.36 6.51
CA ASN A 134 3.35 -15.56 5.75
C ASN A 134 1.89 -15.97 5.93
N ASN A 135 1.12 -16.02 4.85
CA ASN A 135 -0.19 -16.67 4.83
C ASN A 135 -0.06 -18.18 5.12
N ASN A 136 1.04 -18.77 4.64
CA ASN A 136 1.38 -20.17 4.87
C ASN A 136 2.88 -20.28 5.17
N GLU A 137 3.23 -20.75 6.36
CA GLU A 137 4.63 -20.90 6.81
C GLU A 137 5.45 -21.88 5.94
N ALA A 138 4.80 -22.83 5.28
CA ALA A 138 5.47 -23.72 4.31
C ALA A 138 5.83 -23.00 2.99
N LYS A 139 5.37 -21.78 2.77
CA LYS A 139 5.59 -20.98 1.56
C LYS A 139 6.09 -19.57 1.90
N PRO A 140 7.24 -19.42 2.56
CA PRO A 140 7.71 -18.12 3.07
C PRO A 140 8.01 -17.09 1.97
N ALA A 141 8.28 -17.54 0.75
CA ALA A 141 8.52 -16.66 -0.41
C ALA A 141 7.24 -16.25 -1.16
N HIS A 142 6.07 -16.75 -0.75
CA HIS A 142 4.80 -16.43 -1.42
C HIS A 142 4.49 -14.94 -1.29
N VAL A 143 4.09 -14.33 -2.41
CA VAL A 143 3.60 -12.96 -2.52
C VAL A 143 2.46 -12.90 -3.53
N VAL A 144 1.43 -12.15 -3.25
CA VAL A 144 0.36 -11.85 -4.20
C VAL A 144 0.73 -10.57 -4.96
N TYR A 145 0.66 -10.64 -6.27
CA TYR A 145 1.00 -9.54 -7.15
C TYR A 145 -0.17 -9.21 -8.07
N PHE A 146 -0.98 -8.25 -7.63
CA PHE A 146 -2.04 -7.69 -8.46
C PHE A 146 -1.48 -6.62 -9.39
N TYR A 147 -1.95 -6.61 -10.63
CA TYR A 147 -1.62 -5.53 -11.57
C TYR A 147 -2.72 -5.38 -12.62
N THR A 148 -2.82 -4.19 -13.21
CA THR A 148 -3.76 -3.90 -14.29
C THR A 148 -3.43 -4.77 -15.50
N GLU A 149 -4.37 -5.61 -15.95
CA GLU A 149 -4.18 -6.60 -17.01
C GLU A 149 -3.83 -5.96 -18.36
N ALA A 150 -4.40 -4.79 -18.65
CA ALA A 150 -4.08 -4.00 -19.84
C ALA A 150 -2.61 -3.53 -19.91
N HIS A 151 -1.86 -3.67 -18.81
CA HIS A 151 -0.43 -3.32 -18.72
C HIS A 151 0.43 -4.58 -18.41
N PRO A 152 0.58 -5.50 -19.38
CA PRO A 152 1.29 -6.77 -19.16
C PRO A 152 2.76 -6.60 -18.80
N ALA A 153 3.36 -5.46 -19.16
CA ALA A 153 4.73 -5.10 -18.78
C ALA A 153 4.96 -5.23 -17.26
N PHE A 154 3.97 -4.91 -16.43
CA PHE A 154 4.08 -5.02 -14.98
C PHE A 154 4.39 -6.46 -14.51
N GLY A 155 3.68 -7.45 -15.08
CA GLY A 155 3.95 -8.85 -14.79
C GLY A 155 5.31 -9.33 -15.32
N ASP A 156 5.69 -8.87 -16.51
CA ASP A 156 6.96 -9.26 -17.14
C ASP A 156 8.16 -8.66 -16.41
N TRP A 157 8.06 -7.42 -15.92
CA TRP A 157 9.12 -6.82 -15.09
C TRP A 157 9.42 -7.69 -13.87
N LEU A 158 8.42 -8.02 -13.07
CA LEU A 158 8.62 -8.82 -11.87
C LEU A 158 9.21 -10.20 -12.19
N LYS A 159 8.71 -10.90 -13.24
CA LYS A 159 9.25 -12.19 -13.68
C LYS A 159 10.73 -12.12 -14.06
N ASN A 160 11.12 -11.07 -14.79
CA ASN A 160 12.48 -10.87 -15.23
C ASN A 160 13.39 -10.48 -14.07
N ASP A 161 12.93 -9.61 -13.18
CA ASP A 161 13.70 -9.13 -12.03
C ASP A 161 13.99 -10.25 -11.02
N ILE A 162 13.01 -11.10 -10.75
CA ILE A 162 13.22 -12.28 -9.89
C ILE A 162 14.40 -13.12 -10.40
N LYS A 163 14.46 -13.39 -11.71
CA LYS A 163 15.54 -14.16 -12.33
C LYS A 163 16.85 -13.40 -12.34
N LYS A 164 16.82 -12.14 -12.77
CA LYS A 164 18.00 -11.30 -12.96
C LYS A 164 18.72 -10.99 -11.66
N TYR A 165 17.97 -10.74 -10.62
CA TYR A 165 18.51 -10.30 -9.31
C TYR A 165 18.42 -11.38 -8.24
N ASN A 166 18.01 -12.62 -8.62
CA ASN A 166 17.86 -13.75 -7.71
C ASN A 166 17.04 -13.40 -6.47
N LEU A 167 15.86 -12.76 -6.68
CA LEU A 167 14.98 -12.41 -5.59
C LEU A 167 14.24 -13.64 -5.07
N ASN A 168 14.22 -13.81 -3.75
CA ASN A 168 13.52 -14.94 -3.12
C ASN A 168 12.02 -14.64 -3.00
N LEU A 169 11.32 -14.64 -4.15
CA LEU A 169 9.88 -14.42 -4.26
C LEU A 169 9.22 -15.48 -5.12
N ALA A 170 8.06 -15.94 -4.73
CA ALA A 170 7.19 -16.85 -5.46
C ALA A 170 5.83 -16.16 -5.71
N PRO A 171 5.70 -15.30 -6.73
CA PRO A 171 4.51 -14.52 -6.96
C PRO A 171 3.32 -15.36 -7.44
N ASP A 172 2.17 -15.11 -6.85
CA ASP A 172 0.86 -15.41 -7.42
C ASP A 172 0.42 -14.18 -8.23
N TYR A 173 0.57 -14.28 -9.56
CA TYR A 173 0.24 -13.20 -10.48
C TYR A 173 -1.26 -13.12 -10.70
N ARG A 174 -1.84 -11.97 -10.36
CA ARG A 174 -3.28 -11.70 -10.50
C ARG A 174 -3.52 -10.47 -11.39
N PRO A 175 -3.45 -10.63 -12.72
CA PRO A 175 -3.85 -9.56 -13.64
C PRO A 175 -5.33 -9.27 -13.50
N TRP A 176 -5.72 -7.98 -13.55
CA TRP A 176 -7.10 -7.59 -13.31
C TRP A 176 -7.45 -6.24 -13.96
N ASP A 177 -8.49 -6.23 -14.83
CA ASP A 177 -8.98 -5.01 -15.47
C ASP A 177 -10.17 -4.37 -14.75
N ASN A 178 -10.90 -5.13 -13.94
CA ASN A 178 -11.90 -4.53 -13.05
C ASN A 178 -11.16 -3.84 -11.89
N PRO A 179 -11.64 -2.65 -11.45
CA PRO A 179 -11.00 -1.96 -10.34
C PRO A 179 -10.85 -2.87 -9.13
N VAL A 180 -9.62 -3.24 -8.83
CA VAL A 180 -9.31 -4.06 -7.67
C VAL A 180 -9.55 -3.24 -6.42
N GLY A 181 -10.52 -3.68 -5.61
CA GLY A 181 -10.74 -3.13 -4.27
C GLY A 181 -9.83 -3.80 -3.25
N GLY A 182 -10.04 -3.48 -1.99
CA GLY A 182 -9.37 -4.12 -0.85
C GLY A 182 -8.33 -3.27 -0.16
N SER A 183 -7.76 -2.27 -0.84
CA SER A 183 -6.83 -1.29 -0.30
C SER A 183 -6.83 0.00 -1.13
N ASP A 184 -5.91 0.92 -0.87
CA ASP A 184 -5.80 2.24 -1.52
C ASP A 184 -5.64 2.19 -3.06
N ASN A 185 -5.12 1.06 -3.60
CA ASN A 185 -5.10 0.82 -5.04
C ASN A 185 -6.48 0.99 -5.70
N GLY A 186 -7.55 0.64 -4.97
CA GLY A 186 -8.92 0.76 -5.46
C GLY A 186 -9.34 2.21 -5.77
N SER A 187 -8.80 3.19 -5.05
CA SER A 187 -9.07 4.61 -5.31
C SER A 187 -8.52 5.05 -6.67
N PHE A 188 -7.34 4.57 -7.06
CA PHE A 188 -6.68 4.88 -8.32
C PHE A 188 -7.26 4.07 -9.48
N ALA A 189 -7.43 2.75 -9.29
CA ALA A 189 -7.98 1.87 -10.33
C ALA A 189 -9.37 2.30 -10.81
N LYS A 190 -10.23 2.81 -9.90
CA LYS A 190 -11.59 3.30 -10.23
C LYS A 190 -11.62 4.46 -11.22
N ILE A 191 -10.53 5.21 -11.33
CA ILE A 191 -10.41 6.32 -12.29
C ILE A 191 -9.51 5.98 -13.48
N GLY A 192 -9.18 4.68 -13.65
CA GLY A 192 -8.42 4.18 -14.79
C GLY A 192 -6.90 4.38 -14.69
N ILE A 193 -6.36 4.69 -13.52
CA ILE A 193 -4.91 4.72 -13.33
C ILE A 193 -4.41 3.28 -13.16
N PRO A 194 -3.42 2.84 -13.98
CA PRO A 194 -2.83 1.51 -13.85
C PRO A 194 -2.21 1.29 -12.46
N ILE A 195 -2.44 0.10 -11.90
CA ILE A 195 -1.96 -0.23 -10.56
C ILE A 195 -1.04 -1.44 -10.56
N ILE A 196 -0.13 -1.45 -9.59
CA ILE A 196 0.51 -2.63 -9.02
C ILE A 196 0.15 -2.65 -7.53
N TRP A 197 -0.17 -3.83 -6.99
CA TRP A 197 -0.38 -4.00 -5.56
C TRP A 197 0.31 -5.26 -5.07
N TYR A 198 1.27 -5.07 -4.17
CA TYR A 198 1.93 -6.14 -3.42
C TYR A 198 1.18 -6.42 -2.13
N HIS A 199 0.87 -7.69 -1.92
CA HIS A 199 0.15 -8.19 -0.76
C HIS A 199 0.65 -9.61 -0.42
N THR A 200 0.40 -10.13 0.78
CA THR A 200 0.82 -11.48 1.17
C THR A 200 -0.32 -12.38 1.65
N ASP A 201 -1.55 -12.01 1.33
CA ASP A 201 -2.78 -12.59 1.87
C ASP A 201 -2.92 -12.40 3.39
N GLY A 202 -4.05 -12.85 3.95
CA GLY A 202 -4.32 -12.72 5.38
C GLY A 202 -3.53 -13.69 6.25
N HIS A 203 -3.35 -13.33 7.49
CA HIS A 203 -2.72 -14.14 8.54
C HIS A 203 -3.54 -14.07 9.85
N PRO A 204 -3.33 -14.96 10.84
CA PRO A 204 -4.14 -15.00 12.04
C PRO A 204 -4.11 -13.74 12.91
N ASP A 205 -3.04 -12.93 12.81
CA ASP A 205 -2.87 -11.71 13.59
C ASP A 205 -3.44 -10.46 12.89
N TYR A 206 -4.01 -10.61 11.68
CA TYR A 206 -4.65 -9.50 10.95
C TYR A 206 -5.75 -8.86 11.80
N HIS A 207 -5.67 -7.54 11.99
CA HIS A 207 -6.56 -6.76 12.85
C HIS A 207 -6.62 -7.28 14.30
N GLN A 208 -5.47 -7.75 14.81
CA GLN A 208 -5.30 -8.14 16.19
C GLN A 208 -4.16 -7.37 16.85
N PRO A 209 -4.20 -7.16 18.17
CA PRO A 209 -3.07 -6.57 18.89
C PRO A 209 -1.77 -7.35 18.68
N SER A 210 -1.86 -8.65 18.41
CA SER A 210 -0.72 -9.55 18.21
C SER A 210 0.02 -9.38 16.88
N ASP A 211 -0.38 -8.43 16.02
CA ASP A 211 0.39 -8.08 14.81
C ASP A 211 1.65 -7.28 15.17
N HIS A 212 2.65 -7.99 15.69
CA HIS A 212 3.90 -7.45 16.19
C HIS A 212 5.06 -7.59 15.21
N ALA A 213 6.05 -6.71 15.32
CA ALA A 213 7.22 -6.66 14.45
C ALA A 213 8.13 -7.90 14.53
N ASP A 214 8.12 -8.63 15.64
CA ASP A 214 8.88 -9.87 15.82
C ASP A 214 8.33 -11.05 15.00
N ARG A 215 7.12 -10.91 14.46
CA ARG A 215 6.47 -11.88 13.59
C ARG A 215 6.67 -11.62 12.10
N ILE A 216 7.34 -10.54 11.75
CA ILE A 216 7.59 -10.15 10.35
C ILE A 216 8.65 -11.05 9.72
N ASN A 217 8.36 -11.54 8.52
CA ASN A 217 9.34 -12.18 7.65
C ASN A 217 10.15 -11.10 6.92
N TRP A 218 11.23 -10.65 7.54
CA TRP A 218 12.07 -9.56 7.05
C TRP A 218 12.71 -9.87 5.69
N ASP A 219 13.06 -11.14 5.41
CA ASP A 219 13.59 -11.53 4.09
C ASP A 219 12.56 -11.28 2.99
N LYS A 220 11.29 -11.58 3.24
CA LYS A 220 10.18 -11.29 2.33
C LYS A 220 10.03 -9.79 2.10
N VAL A 221 9.95 -8.98 3.18
CA VAL A 221 9.83 -7.52 3.08
C VAL A 221 10.97 -6.94 2.25
N VAL A 222 12.22 -7.37 2.50
CA VAL A 222 13.39 -6.90 1.77
C VAL A 222 13.31 -7.27 0.28
N ASN A 223 12.92 -8.50 -0.05
CA ASN A 223 12.83 -8.93 -1.45
C ASN A 223 11.67 -8.23 -2.19
N ILE A 224 10.51 -8.05 -1.53
CA ILE A 224 9.40 -7.27 -2.10
C ILE A 224 9.83 -5.82 -2.31
N THR A 225 10.48 -5.18 -1.34
CA THR A 225 10.97 -3.80 -1.46
C THR A 225 11.96 -3.63 -2.62
N LYS A 226 12.88 -4.59 -2.83
CA LYS A 226 13.80 -4.57 -3.98
C LYS A 226 13.05 -4.69 -5.31
N ALA A 227 12.11 -5.64 -5.42
CA ALA A 227 11.30 -5.81 -6.62
C ALA A 227 10.46 -4.55 -6.92
N SER A 228 9.86 -3.98 -5.89
CA SER A 228 9.03 -2.78 -6.01
C SER A 228 9.83 -1.54 -6.37
N PHE A 229 11.06 -1.41 -5.86
CA PHE A 229 11.97 -0.35 -6.31
C PHE A 229 12.22 -0.45 -7.81
N LEU A 230 12.48 -1.64 -8.33
CA LEU A 230 12.69 -1.86 -9.77
C LEU A 230 11.42 -1.53 -10.58
N ASN A 231 10.24 -1.97 -10.11
CA ASN A 231 8.98 -1.61 -10.75
C ASN A 231 8.76 -0.10 -10.78
N MET A 232 9.00 0.60 -9.65
CA MET A 232 8.90 2.05 -9.59
C MET A 232 9.96 2.73 -10.46
N TRP A 233 11.16 2.17 -10.57
CA TRP A 233 12.20 2.67 -11.45
C TRP A 233 11.79 2.60 -12.92
N TYR A 234 11.20 1.47 -13.35
CA TYR A 234 10.65 1.34 -14.70
C TYR A 234 9.49 2.28 -14.94
N MET A 235 8.51 2.37 -14.04
CA MET A 235 7.42 3.34 -14.16
C MET A 235 7.94 4.78 -14.26
N ALA A 236 9.01 5.10 -13.56
CA ALA A 236 9.56 6.46 -13.54
C ALA A 236 10.39 6.80 -14.80
N ASN A 237 10.95 5.80 -15.52
CA ASN A 237 11.95 6.04 -16.55
C ASN A 237 11.63 5.43 -17.92
N GLU A 238 10.78 4.38 -18.00
CA GLU A 238 10.41 3.80 -19.29
C GLU A 238 9.41 4.69 -20.03
N LYS A 239 9.49 4.71 -21.37
CA LYS A 239 8.60 5.55 -22.20
C LYS A 239 7.16 5.07 -22.14
N ASP A 240 6.95 3.77 -22.29
CA ASP A 240 5.63 3.13 -22.32
C ASP A 240 5.60 1.92 -21.39
N PHE A 241 4.49 1.70 -20.70
CA PHE A 241 4.23 0.50 -19.91
C PHE A 241 2.74 0.20 -19.80
#